data_8521d307b9329a5f16da604a45ca9d06
#
_entry.id   8521d307b9329a5f16da604a45ca9d06
#
_cell.length_a   1.000
_cell.length_b   1.000
_cell.length_c   1.000
_cell.angle_alpha   90.00
_cell.angle_beta   90.00
_cell.angle_gamma   90.00
#
_symmetry.space_group_name_H-M   'P 1'
#
loop_
_entity.id
_entity.type
_entity.pdbx_description
1 polymer ?
#
loop_
_entity_poly.entity_id
_entity_poly.type
_entity_poly.pdbx_seq_one_letter_code
_entity_poly.pdbx_strand_id
1 'polypeptide(L)'
;VRVTVMDDLTDSGRGVNLVAGEEKVLNGDEAYVYIRKRETETFGSADERLRRQEQFITSFITTLNTSSIERESQAVAIYNAVSDYLVTDVDFETLVATLLGYKYTEDNMYTVPGETVQGSEFEEFYPDEDALEDLIIQMFYKEVE
;
A
#
# COMPACT_ATOMS: atom_id res chain seq x y z
N VAL A 1 -1.43 1.34 -12.35
CA VAL A 1 -0.17 1.45 -11.59
C VAL A 1 0.86 0.55 -12.25
N ARG A 2 2.09 1.05 -12.49
CA ARG A 2 3.20 0.27 -13.04
C ARG A 2 4.02 -0.31 -11.91
N VAL A 3 4.29 -1.61 -11.96
CA VAL A 3 5.15 -2.31 -10.98
C VAL A 3 6.12 -3.24 -11.70
N THR A 4 7.22 -3.57 -11.03
CA THR A 4 7.97 -4.81 -11.32
C THR A 4 7.39 -5.88 -10.43
N VAL A 5 6.76 -6.89 -11.01
CA VAL A 5 6.10 -7.97 -10.27
C VAL A 5 7.12 -8.66 -9.36
N MET A 6 6.81 -8.73 -8.05
CA MET A 6 7.75 -9.30 -7.06
C MET A 6 7.68 -10.83 -6.99
N ASP A 7 6.46 -11.39 -7.12
CA ASP A 7 6.22 -12.81 -6.92
C ASP A 7 5.34 -13.36 -8.04
N ASP A 8 5.47 -14.66 -8.33
CA ASP A 8 4.55 -15.37 -9.21
C ASP A 8 3.19 -15.48 -8.54
N LEU A 9 2.16 -14.88 -9.15
CA LEU A 9 0.80 -14.86 -8.61
C LEU A 9 -0.21 -15.29 -9.67
N THR A 10 -0.98 -16.34 -9.35
CA THR A 10 -2.02 -16.85 -10.23
C THR A 10 -3.38 -16.84 -9.55
N ASP A 11 -4.39 -16.31 -10.23
CA ASP A 11 -5.79 -16.41 -9.84
C ASP A 11 -6.63 -16.79 -11.06
N SER A 12 -7.00 -18.07 -11.14
CA SER A 12 -7.78 -18.60 -12.28
C SER A 12 -9.20 -18.05 -12.32
N GLY A 13 -9.77 -17.70 -11.15
CA GLY A 13 -11.12 -17.13 -11.07
C GLY A 13 -11.21 -15.74 -11.67
N ARG A 14 -10.10 -14.98 -11.64
CA ARG A 14 -9.97 -13.65 -12.24
C ARG A 14 -9.21 -13.65 -13.57
N GLY A 15 -8.70 -14.80 -13.99
CA GLY A 15 -7.89 -14.91 -15.19
C GLY A 15 -6.55 -14.17 -15.08
N VAL A 16 -6.02 -14.02 -13.87
CA VAL A 16 -4.77 -13.29 -13.61
C VAL A 16 -3.60 -14.26 -13.51
N ASN A 17 -2.52 -13.92 -14.22
CA ASN A 17 -1.22 -14.57 -14.11
C ASN A 17 -0.13 -13.49 -14.16
N LEU A 18 0.57 -13.31 -13.04
CA LEU A 18 1.68 -12.38 -12.87
C LEU A 18 2.95 -13.17 -12.68
N VAL A 19 4.00 -12.81 -13.40
CA VAL A 19 5.29 -13.50 -13.36
C VAL A 19 6.34 -12.59 -12.71
N ALA A 20 7.05 -13.10 -11.72
CA ALA A 20 8.09 -12.38 -11.01
C ALA A 20 9.15 -11.80 -11.96
N GLY A 21 9.54 -10.55 -11.74
CA GLY A 21 10.51 -9.82 -12.55
C GLY A 21 9.93 -9.13 -13.79
N GLU A 22 8.65 -9.36 -14.15
CA GLU A 22 8.01 -8.69 -15.27
C GLU A 22 7.64 -7.25 -14.90
N GLU A 23 7.96 -6.29 -15.78
CA GLU A 23 7.41 -4.93 -15.68
C GLU A 23 6.00 -4.90 -16.27
N LYS A 24 5.03 -4.47 -15.47
CA LYS A 24 3.63 -4.50 -15.86
C LYS A 24 2.85 -3.29 -15.38
N VAL A 25 1.94 -2.80 -16.21
CA VAL A 25 0.90 -1.86 -15.80
C VAL A 25 -0.32 -2.68 -15.41
N LEU A 26 -0.57 -2.79 -14.11
CA LEU A 26 -1.65 -3.59 -13.57
C LEU A 26 -3.02 -2.97 -13.90
N ASN A 27 -3.93 -3.79 -14.40
CA ASN A 27 -5.36 -3.47 -14.45
C ASN A 27 -6.02 -3.73 -13.07
N GLY A 28 -7.34 -3.53 -12.94
CA GLY A 28 -8.05 -3.65 -11.66
C GLY A 28 -7.98 -5.05 -11.04
N ASP A 29 -8.18 -6.11 -11.83
CA ASP A 29 -8.12 -7.49 -11.35
C ASP A 29 -6.69 -7.91 -10.98
N GLU A 30 -5.72 -7.51 -11.79
CA GLU A 30 -4.30 -7.73 -11.53
C GLU A 30 -3.85 -7.00 -10.27
N ALA A 31 -4.25 -5.73 -10.09
CA ALA A 31 -3.96 -4.96 -8.88
C ALA A 31 -4.59 -5.62 -7.65
N TYR A 32 -5.84 -6.06 -7.75
CA TYR A 32 -6.52 -6.77 -6.67
C TYR A 32 -5.75 -8.02 -6.24
N VAL A 33 -5.36 -8.87 -7.20
CA VAL A 33 -4.58 -10.07 -6.92
C VAL A 33 -3.23 -9.70 -6.33
N TYR A 34 -2.53 -8.72 -6.90
CA TYR A 34 -1.21 -8.31 -6.49
C TYR A 34 -1.13 -7.87 -5.02
N ILE A 35 -2.10 -7.07 -4.56
CA ILE A 35 -2.10 -6.54 -3.18
C ILE A 35 -2.80 -7.46 -2.16
N ARG A 36 -3.54 -8.49 -2.61
CA ARG A 36 -4.35 -9.32 -1.71
C ARG A 36 -3.96 -10.78 -1.68
N LYS A 37 -3.42 -11.33 -2.79
CA LYS A 37 -3.08 -12.75 -2.86
C LYS A 37 -2.03 -13.10 -1.82
N ARG A 38 -2.25 -14.23 -1.17
CA ARG A 38 -1.38 -14.81 -0.17
C ARG A 38 -1.41 -16.32 -0.28
N GLU A 39 -0.26 -16.95 -0.23
CA GLU A 39 -0.13 -18.42 -0.10
C GLU A 39 -0.13 -18.75 1.40
N THR A 40 -1.32 -18.98 1.95
CA THR A 40 -1.54 -19.11 3.40
C THR A 40 -0.80 -20.28 4.06
N GLU A 41 -0.36 -21.25 3.27
CA GLU A 41 0.40 -22.39 3.75
C GLU A 41 1.92 -22.18 3.72
N THR A 42 2.38 -21.03 3.18
CA THR A 42 3.79 -20.70 3.05
C THR A 42 4.19 -19.68 4.11
N PHE A 43 5.24 -20.01 4.88
CA PHE A 43 5.82 -19.07 5.85
C PHE A 43 6.39 -17.83 5.15
N GLY A 44 6.18 -16.66 5.76
CA GLY A 44 6.59 -15.36 5.19
C GLY A 44 5.62 -14.77 4.18
N SER A 45 4.52 -15.45 3.87
CA SER A 45 3.55 -14.98 2.86
C SER A 45 2.82 -13.70 3.26
N ALA A 46 2.75 -13.39 4.56
CA ALA A 46 2.23 -12.11 5.06
C ALA A 46 3.19 -10.96 4.74
N ASP A 47 4.49 -11.16 4.95
CA ASP A 47 5.53 -10.17 4.68
C ASP A 47 5.69 -9.93 3.17
N GLU A 48 5.62 -11.00 2.34
CA GLU A 48 5.60 -10.88 0.89
C GLU A 48 4.45 -10.01 0.41
N ARG A 49 3.24 -10.23 0.94
CA ARG A 49 2.08 -9.39 0.63
C ARG A 49 2.30 -7.94 1.07
N LEU A 50 2.85 -7.71 2.27
CA LEU A 50 3.15 -6.36 2.78
C LEU A 50 4.10 -5.62 1.82
N ARG A 51 5.19 -6.25 1.39
CA ARG A 51 6.13 -5.67 0.41
C ARG A 51 5.45 -5.30 -0.91
N ARG A 52 4.54 -6.15 -1.41
CA ARG A 52 3.77 -5.83 -2.62
C ARG A 52 2.84 -4.64 -2.41
N GLN A 53 2.22 -4.54 -1.24
CA GLN A 53 1.37 -3.39 -0.89
C GLN A 53 2.17 -2.10 -0.82
N GLU A 54 3.34 -2.11 -0.18
CA GLU A 54 4.25 -0.96 -0.12
C GLU A 54 4.69 -0.53 -1.53
N GLN A 55 5.16 -1.46 -2.36
CA GLN A 55 5.53 -1.16 -3.74
C GLN A 55 4.35 -0.58 -4.54
N PHE A 56 3.15 -1.14 -4.38
CA PHE A 56 1.97 -0.66 -5.09
C PHE A 56 1.62 0.78 -4.69
N ILE A 57 1.61 1.10 -3.40
CA ILE A 57 1.33 2.44 -2.88
C ILE A 57 2.39 3.43 -3.38
N THR A 58 3.66 3.09 -3.27
CA THR A 58 4.79 3.90 -3.77
C THR A 58 4.66 4.18 -5.27
N SER A 59 4.39 3.15 -6.06
CA SER A 59 4.21 3.29 -7.51
C SER A 59 2.96 4.10 -7.87
N PHE A 60 1.89 3.99 -7.09
CA PHE A 60 0.68 4.79 -7.24
C PHE A 60 0.96 6.28 -6.98
N ILE A 61 1.63 6.58 -5.86
CA ILE A 61 2.04 7.95 -5.49
C ILE A 61 2.95 8.54 -6.58
N THR A 62 3.93 7.78 -7.06
CA THR A 62 4.81 8.20 -8.15
C THR A 62 4.03 8.50 -9.43
N THR A 63 3.05 7.66 -9.78
CA THR A 63 2.16 7.87 -10.92
C THR A 63 1.37 9.17 -10.78
N LEU A 64 0.83 9.47 -9.60
CA LEU A 64 0.12 10.71 -9.34
C LEU A 64 1.03 11.92 -9.45
N ASN A 65 2.23 11.86 -8.87
CA ASN A 65 3.18 12.98 -8.84
C ASN A 65 3.78 13.28 -10.22
N THR A 66 3.89 12.28 -11.09
CA THR A 66 4.49 12.43 -12.44
C THR A 66 3.44 12.63 -13.54
N SER A 67 2.16 12.54 -13.22
CA SER A 67 1.06 12.75 -14.16
C SER A 67 1.04 14.19 -14.67
N SER A 68 0.73 14.36 -15.97
CA SER A 68 0.48 15.66 -16.58
C SER A 68 -0.91 16.24 -16.28
N ILE A 69 -1.76 15.45 -15.63
CA ILE A 69 -3.11 15.87 -15.23
C ILE A 69 -2.99 16.75 -13.97
N GLU A 70 -3.69 17.86 -13.93
CA GLU A 70 -3.72 18.72 -12.75
C GLU A 70 -4.21 17.98 -11.50
N ARG A 71 -3.60 18.24 -10.36
CA ARG A 71 -3.87 17.53 -9.09
C ARG A 71 -5.33 17.55 -8.68
N GLU A 72 -6.01 18.67 -8.90
CA GLU A 72 -7.44 18.80 -8.61
C GLU A 72 -8.27 17.82 -9.47
N SER A 73 -8.00 17.76 -10.76
CA SER A 73 -8.65 16.81 -11.68
C SER A 73 -8.36 15.35 -11.31
N GLN A 74 -7.15 15.04 -10.82
CA GLN A 74 -6.81 13.71 -10.31
C GLN A 74 -7.62 13.38 -9.06
N ALA A 75 -7.71 14.29 -8.09
CA ALA A 75 -8.47 14.10 -6.86
C ALA A 75 -9.96 13.85 -7.16
N VAL A 76 -10.54 14.63 -8.06
CA VAL A 76 -11.93 14.43 -8.53
C VAL A 76 -12.11 13.07 -9.21
N ALA A 77 -11.17 12.66 -10.07
CA ALA A 77 -11.23 11.37 -10.75
C ALA A 77 -11.13 10.20 -9.77
N ILE A 78 -10.25 10.28 -8.78
CA ILE A 78 -10.12 9.27 -7.72
C ILE A 78 -11.40 9.20 -6.89
N TYR A 79 -11.92 10.34 -6.45
CA TYR A 79 -13.17 10.40 -5.71
C TYR A 79 -14.32 9.73 -6.47
N ASN A 80 -14.53 10.11 -7.74
CA ASN A 80 -15.58 9.53 -8.56
C ASN A 80 -15.42 8.01 -8.76
N ALA A 81 -14.18 7.52 -8.79
CA ALA A 81 -13.91 6.09 -8.94
C ALA A 81 -14.23 5.28 -7.69
N VAL A 82 -14.19 5.90 -6.49
CA VAL A 82 -14.39 5.20 -5.21
C VAL A 82 -15.67 5.59 -4.49
N SER A 83 -16.36 6.65 -4.90
CA SER A 83 -17.52 7.22 -4.20
C SER A 83 -18.64 6.22 -3.93
N ASP A 84 -18.91 5.31 -4.87
CA ASP A 84 -19.95 4.28 -4.72
C ASP A 84 -19.58 3.21 -3.64
N TYR A 85 -18.33 3.15 -3.25
CA TYR A 85 -17.79 2.21 -2.25
C TYR A 85 -17.43 2.88 -0.93
N LEU A 86 -17.52 4.21 -0.87
CA LEU A 86 -17.21 5.00 0.32
C LEU A 86 -18.44 5.20 1.19
N VAL A 87 -18.29 4.90 2.47
CA VAL A 87 -19.23 5.33 3.51
C VAL A 87 -18.44 6.27 4.42
N THR A 88 -18.71 7.56 4.34
CA THR A 88 -17.99 8.60 5.08
C THR A 88 -18.92 9.74 5.44
N ASP A 89 -18.65 10.40 6.56
CA ASP A 89 -19.26 11.65 7.00
C ASP A 89 -18.45 12.88 6.57
N VAL A 90 -17.33 12.66 5.87
CA VAL A 90 -16.50 13.75 5.30
C VAL A 90 -17.07 14.17 3.97
N ASP A 91 -17.36 15.46 3.82
CA ASP A 91 -17.82 16.01 2.55
C ASP A 91 -16.71 16.02 1.47
N PHE A 92 -17.13 16.10 0.22
CA PHE A 92 -16.22 16.07 -0.94
C PHE A 92 -15.17 17.18 -0.92
N GLU A 93 -15.55 18.40 -0.54
CA GLU A 93 -14.65 19.57 -0.55
C GLU A 93 -13.54 19.37 0.48
N THR A 94 -13.89 18.91 1.68
CA THR A 94 -12.94 18.58 2.75
C THR A 94 -12.00 17.45 2.34
N LEU A 95 -12.52 16.39 1.69
CA LEU A 95 -11.69 15.27 1.23
C LEU A 95 -10.69 15.74 0.17
N VAL A 96 -11.15 16.49 -0.84
CA VAL A 96 -10.27 17.00 -1.90
C VAL A 96 -9.24 17.98 -1.33
N ALA A 97 -9.63 18.90 -0.46
CA ALA A 97 -8.70 19.83 0.20
C ALA A 97 -7.61 19.09 1.00
N THR A 98 -8.00 18.03 1.69
CA THR A 98 -7.07 17.16 2.43
C THR A 98 -6.09 16.48 1.47
N LEU A 99 -6.58 15.85 0.40
CA LEU A 99 -5.72 15.19 -0.60
C LEU A 99 -4.76 16.15 -1.29
N LEU A 100 -5.20 17.40 -1.55
CA LEU A 100 -4.35 18.43 -2.16
C LEU A 100 -3.38 19.07 -1.17
N GLY A 101 -3.74 19.10 0.11
CA GLY A 101 -2.94 19.74 1.19
C GLY A 101 -1.71 18.94 1.58
N TYR A 102 -1.67 17.63 1.31
CA TYR A 102 -0.56 16.77 1.69
C TYR A 102 0.33 16.42 0.49
N LYS A 103 1.64 16.36 0.75
CA LYS A 103 2.60 15.73 -0.16
C LYS A 103 2.85 14.31 0.33
N TYR A 104 2.56 13.36 -0.54
CA TYR A 104 2.87 11.96 -0.31
C TYR A 104 4.27 11.69 -0.86
N THR A 105 5.16 11.18 -0.02
CA THR A 105 6.53 10.78 -0.39
C THR A 105 6.80 9.38 0.12
N GLU A 106 7.69 8.68 -0.56
CA GLU A 106 8.13 7.33 -0.13
C GLU A 106 8.80 7.38 1.24
N ASP A 107 9.46 8.50 1.57
CA ASP A 107 10.17 8.70 2.83
C ASP A 107 9.24 8.73 4.08
N ASN A 108 7.92 8.80 3.88
CA ASN A 108 6.92 8.85 4.94
C ASN A 108 6.17 7.53 5.12
N MET A 109 6.66 6.44 4.56
CA MET A 109 6.15 5.10 4.81
C MET A 109 7.02 4.39 5.85
N TYR A 110 6.39 3.89 6.90
CA TYR A 110 7.06 3.22 7.99
C TYR A 110 6.41 1.86 8.24
N THR A 111 7.23 0.88 8.50
CA THR A 111 6.78 -0.46 8.90
C THR A 111 7.07 -0.65 10.39
N VAL A 112 6.15 -1.25 11.12
CA VAL A 112 6.37 -1.61 12.52
C VAL A 112 7.59 -2.55 12.61
N PRO A 113 8.63 -2.18 13.37
CA PRO A 113 9.79 -3.06 13.53
C PRO A 113 9.43 -4.30 14.34
N GLY A 114 10.00 -5.45 13.96
CA GLY A 114 9.72 -6.73 14.59
C GLY A 114 10.08 -7.90 13.69
N GLU A 115 9.71 -9.09 14.13
CA GLU A 115 9.94 -10.32 13.39
C GLU A 115 8.68 -11.17 13.26
N THR A 116 8.52 -11.82 12.12
CA THR A 116 7.50 -12.84 11.90
C THR A 116 8.09 -14.21 12.24
N VAL A 117 7.41 -14.97 13.10
CA VAL A 117 7.80 -16.32 13.46
C VAL A 117 6.71 -17.32 13.09
N GLN A 118 7.09 -18.57 12.89
CA GLN A 118 6.14 -19.66 12.66
C GLN A 118 5.57 -20.11 14.01
N GLY A 119 4.31 -19.76 14.25
CA GLY A 119 3.54 -20.29 15.37
C GLY A 119 3.05 -21.73 15.12
N SER A 120 2.27 -22.26 16.05
CA SER A 120 1.76 -23.64 15.98
C SER A 120 0.68 -23.82 14.90
N GLU A 121 -0.11 -22.79 14.63
CA GLU A 121 -1.21 -22.82 13.65
C GLU A 121 -1.08 -21.72 12.60
N PHE A 122 -0.56 -20.56 12.99
CA PHE A 122 -0.45 -19.37 12.14
C PHE A 122 0.92 -18.71 12.29
N GLU A 123 1.25 -17.83 11.35
CA GLU A 123 2.34 -16.88 11.51
C GLU A 123 1.98 -15.87 12.60
N GLU A 124 2.92 -15.59 13.49
CA GLU A 124 2.80 -14.63 14.58
C GLU A 124 3.84 -13.53 14.39
N PHE A 125 3.42 -12.27 14.51
CA PHE A 125 4.34 -11.14 14.45
C PHE A 125 4.64 -10.63 15.85
N TYR A 126 5.93 -10.52 16.17
CA TYR A 126 6.42 -9.99 17.44
C TYR A 126 7.08 -8.63 17.19
N PRO A 127 6.45 -7.53 17.62
CA PRO A 127 7.07 -6.22 17.50
C PRO A 127 8.30 -6.12 18.38
N ASP A 128 9.33 -5.42 17.87
CA ASP A 128 10.45 -4.95 18.68
C ASP A 128 9.97 -3.69 19.41
N GLU A 129 9.67 -3.84 20.71
CA GLU A 129 9.04 -2.78 21.49
C GLU A 129 9.94 -1.56 21.66
N ASP A 130 11.25 -1.74 21.82
CA ASP A 130 12.20 -0.65 21.96
C ASP A 130 12.34 0.14 20.65
N ALA A 131 12.50 -0.56 19.53
CA ALA A 131 12.57 0.06 18.21
C ALA A 131 11.24 0.70 17.79
N LEU A 132 10.11 0.15 18.23
CA LEU A 132 8.79 0.74 17.98
C LEU A 132 8.61 2.04 18.79
N GLU A 133 9.05 2.09 20.05
CA GLU A 133 9.03 3.31 20.86
C GLU A 133 9.86 4.41 20.20
N ASP A 134 11.08 4.10 19.75
CA ASP A 134 11.96 5.03 19.05
C ASP A 134 11.30 5.55 17.76
N LEU A 135 10.66 4.68 16.99
CA LEU A 135 9.93 5.05 15.78
C LEU A 135 8.77 6.00 16.09
N ILE A 136 7.98 5.71 17.13
CA ILE A 136 6.87 6.57 17.56
C ILE A 136 7.39 7.94 17.99
N ILE A 137 8.48 7.99 18.75
CA ILE A 137 9.11 9.25 19.16
C ILE A 137 9.54 10.04 17.93
N GLN A 138 10.23 9.41 17.00
CA GLN A 138 10.67 10.05 15.75
C GLN A 138 9.51 10.63 14.92
N MET A 139 8.38 9.93 14.86
CA MET A 139 7.25 10.32 14.01
C MET A 139 6.36 11.40 14.61
N PHE A 140 6.13 11.34 15.92
CA PHE A 140 5.07 12.13 16.56
C PHE A 140 5.56 13.16 17.58
N TYR A 141 6.81 13.06 18.01
CA TYR A 141 7.37 13.97 19.01
C TYR A 141 8.47 14.83 18.40
N LYS A 142 8.52 16.09 18.84
CA LYS A 142 9.64 17.00 18.55
C LYS A 142 10.38 17.26 19.85
N GLU A 143 11.70 17.34 19.78
CA GLU A 143 12.49 17.83 20.89
C GLU A 143 12.03 19.25 21.26
N VAL A 144 11.80 19.49 22.54
CA VAL A 144 11.50 20.81 23.08
C VAL A 144 12.83 21.45 23.43
N GLU A 145 13.22 22.50 22.70
CA GLU A 145 14.39 23.34 23.04
C GLU A 145 14.19 24.13 24.32
#